data_afa37bf8ee69e7d35aa0fd691c90fd9b
#
_entry.id   afa37bf8ee69e7d35aa0fd691c90fd9b
#
_cell.length_a   1.000
_cell.length_b   1.000
_cell.length_c   1.000
_cell.angle_alpha   90.00
_cell.angle_beta   90.00
_cell.angle_gamma   90.00
#
_symmetry.space_group_name_H-M   'P 1'
#
loop_
_entity.id
_entity.type
_entity.pdbx_description
1 polymer ?
#
loop_
_entity_poly.entity_id
_entity_poly.type
_entity_poly.pdbx_seq_one_letter_code
_entity_poly.pdbx_strand_id
1 'polypeptide(L)' 'MQQEFTVGINMAGRRQSVNVAAEDALIAALKVKHERPDAVINYVRRRNKRGDVRHPHQTVSG' A
#
# COMPACT_ATOMS: atom_id res chain seq x y z
N MET A 1 12.78 -5.26 -9.20
CA MET A 1 12.60 -5.69 -7.84
C MET A 1 11.25 -5.28 -7.31
N GLN A 2 10.56 -6.18 -6.65
CA GLN A 2 9.23 -5.84 -6.15
C GLN A 2 9.28 -5.28 -4.76
N GLN A 3 8.37 -4.38 -4.47
CA GLN A 3 8.22 -3.79 -3.17
C GLN A 3 6.80 -4.00 -2.72
N GLU A 4 6.54 -3.82 -1.45
CA GLU A 4 5.18 -3.94 -0.94
C GLU A 4 4.54 -2.57 -0.83
N PHE A 5 3.29 -2.52 -1.24
CA PHE A 5 2.51 -1.29 -1.16
C PHE A 5 1.21 -1.56 -0.44
N THR A 6 0.72 -0.56 0.27
CA THR A 6 -0.61 -0.59 0.85
C THR A 6 -1.49 0.34 0.02
N VAL A 7 -2.54 -0.21 -0.52
CA VAL A 7 -3.47 0.56 -1.35
C VAL A 7 -4.76 0.74 -0.58
N GLY A 8 -5.12 1.98 -0.32
CA GLY A 8 -6.38 2.28 0.33
C GLY A 8 -7.47 2.39 -0.70
N ILE A 9 -8.55 1.66 -0.50
CA ILE A 9 -9.64 1.64 -1.45
C ILE A 9 -10.96 1.84 -0.74
N ASN A 10 -11.96 2.19 -1.52
CA ASN A 10 -13.33 2.30 -1.05
C ASN A 10 -14.20 1.45 -1.96
N MET A 11 -14.86 0.48 -1.38
CA MET A 11 -15.77 -0.39 -2.13
C MET A 11 -17.10 -0.42 -1.42
N ALA A 12 -18.15 -0.15 -2.16
CA ALA A 12 -19.51 -0.20 -1.63
C ALA A 12 -19.65 0.62 -0.33
N GLY A 13 -19.03 1.77 -0.31
CA GLY A 13 -19.09 2.66 0.85
C GLY A 13 -18.21 2.25 2.00
N ARG A 14 -17.37 1.24 1.83
CA ARG A 14 -16.48 0.79 2.89
C ARG A 14 -15.03 1.03 2.56
N ARG A 15 -14.31 1.51 3.54
CA ARG A 15 -12.88 1.71 3.37
C ARG A 15 -12.15 0.44 3.71
N GLN A 16 -11.23 0.10 2.85
CA GLN A 16 -10.39 -1.09 3.06
C GLN A 16 -8.98 -0.77 2.64
N SER A 17 -8.05 -1.57 3.08
CA SER A 17 -6.69 -1.48 2.58
C SER A 17 -6.23 -2.85 2.13
N VAL A 18 -5.43 -2.86 1.07
CA VAL A 18 -4.93 -4.09 0.47
C VAL A 18 -3.43 -3.97 0.33
N ASN A 19 -2.72 -5.01 0.68
CA ASN A 19 -1.27 -5.05 0.49
C ASN A 19 -0.96 -5.77 -0.80
N VAL A 20 -0.15 -5.17 -1.64
CA VAL A 20 0.23 -5.79 -2.91
C VAL A 20 1.71 -5.63 -3.14
N ALA A 21 2.29 -6.58 -3.86
CA ALA A 21 3.68 -6.51 -4.28
C ALA A 21 3.71 -5.98 -5.70
N ALA A 22 4.55 -4.98 -5.94
CA ALA A 22 4.64 -4.37 -7.25
C ALA A 22 5.97 -3.65 -7.39
N GLU A 23 6.33 -3.30 -8.59
CA GLU A 23 7.57 -2.59 -8.82
C GLU A 23 7.47 -1.13 -8.46
N ASP A 24 6.30 -0.55 -8.59
CA ASP A 24 6.10 0.83 -8.19
C ASP A 24 4.63 1.06 -7.84
N ALA A 25 4.34 2.28 -7.41
CA ALA A 25 3.00 2.61 -6.92
C ALA A 25 1.94 2.49 -8.01
N LEU A 26 2.28 2.86 -9.23
CA LEU A 26 1.33 2.78 -10.32
C LEU A 26 0.95 1.33 -10.60
N ILE A 27 1.93 0.45 -10.62
CA ILE A 27 1.68 -0.96 -10.84
C ILE A 27 0.84 -1.53 -9.70
N ALA A 28 1.12 -1.11 -8.46
CA ALA A 28 0.33 -1.55 -7.33
C ALA A 28 -1.15 -1.17 -7.50
N ALA A 29 -1.39 0.05 -7.91
CA ALA A 29 -2.75 0.53 -8.14
C ALA A 29 -3.43 -0.26 -9.25
N LEU A 30 -2.70 -0.53 -10.31
CA LEU A 30 -3.26 -1.29 -11.43
C LEU A 30 -3.62 -2.71 -11.03
N LYS A 31 -2.79 -3.34 -10.22
CA LYS A 31 -3.08 -4.67 -9.75
C LYS A 31 -4.35 -4.72 -8.93
N VAL A 32 -4.52 -3.76 -8.04
CA VAL A 32 -5.71 -3.69 -7.21
C VAL A 32 -6.94 -3.43 -8.07
N LYS A 33 -6.81 -2.52 -9.02
CA LYS A 33 -7.94 -2.20 -9.88
C LYS A 33 -8.33 -3.39 -10.75
N HIS A 34 -7.37 -4.16 -11.16
CA HIS A 34 -7.62 -5.35 -11.96
C HIS A 34 -8.40 -6.39 -11.15
N GLU A 35 -8.06 -6.56 -9.90
CA GLU A 35 -8.74 -7.52 -9.04
C GLU A 35 -10.08 -7.02 -8.54
N ARG A 36 -10.18 -5.72 -8.34
CA ARG A 36 -11.39 -5.11 -7.80
C ARG A 36 -11.79 -3.92 -8.66
N PRO A 37 -12.36 -4.18 -9.82
CA PRO A 37 -12.67 -3.08 -10.76
C PRO A 37 -13.64 -2.05 -10.21
N ASP A 38 -14.45 -2.44 -9.24
CA ASP A 38 -15.41 -1.51 -8.65
C ASP A 38 -14.80 -0.65 -7.54
N ALA A 39 -13.58 -0.91 -7.15
CA ALA A 39 -12.96 -0.18 -6.07
C ALA A 39 -12.52 1.20 -6.54
N VAL A 40 -12.65 2.16 -5.65
CA VAL A 40 -12.09 3.49 -5.85
C VAL A 40 -10.80 3.56 -5.06
N ILE A 41 -9.69 3.87 -5.71
CA ILE A 41 -8.41 3.93 -5.04
C ILE A 41 -8.24 5.28 -4.40
N ASN A 42 -8.07 5.29 -3.10
CA ASN A 42 -7.91 6.52 -2.32
C ASN A 42 -6.45 6.94 -2.19
N TYR A 43 -5.57 5.98 -2.02
CA TYR A 43 -4.15 6.28 -1.90
C TYR A 43 -3.33 5.01 -2.14
N VAL A 44 -2.06 5.20 -2.43
CA VAL A 44 -1.11 4.10 -2.53
C VAL A 44 0.12 4.52 -1.75
N ARG A 45 0.55 3.68 -0.81
CA ARG A 45 1.71 3.97 0.03
C ARG A 45 2.68 2.82 -0.03
N ARG A 46 3.94 3.13 -0.11
CA ARG A 46 4.96 2.09 -0.08
C ARG A 46 5.15 1.62 1.36
N ARG A 47 5.09 0.32 1.55
CA ARG A 47 5.41 -0.26 2.85
C ARG A 47 6.89 -0.48 2.92
N ASN A 48 7.48 0.02 3.95
CA ASN A 48 8.90 -0.10 4.12
C ASN A 48 9.18 -1.04 5.26
N LYS A 49 9.36 -2.29 4.95
CA LYS A 49 9.60 -3.29 5.96
C LYS A 49 10.86 -3.07 6.71
N ARG A 50 11.88 -2.60 6.05
CA ARG A 50 13.13 -2.42 6.70
C ARG A 50 13.09 -1.28 7.63
N GLY A 51 12.45 -0.24 7.28
CA GLY A 51 12.35 0.93 8.10
C GLY A 51 11.67 0.71 9.39
N ASP A 52 10.85 -0.28 9.46
CA ASP A 52 10.15 -0.57 10.66
C ASP A 52 11.02 -1.02 11.74
N VAL A 53 12.08 -1.54 11.40
CA VAL A 53 12.93 -2.12 12.35
C VAL A 53 13.69 -1.12 13.10
N ARG A 54 13.82 -0.18 12.92
CA ARG A 54 14.67 0.63 13.60
C ARG A 54 14.35 1.64 14.32
N HIS A 55 14.05 1.45 14.35
CA HIS A 55 14.06 2.39 14.79
C HIS A 55 13.91 2.85 15.36
N PRO A 56 13.82 2.83 15.66
CA PRO A 56 13.81 3.38 16.15
C PRO A 56 13.82 3.91 16.37
N HIS A 57 13.51 3.92 16.37
CA HIS A 57 13.69 4.60 16.56
C HIS A 57 13.61 5.19 16.37
N GLN A 58 13.30 5.02 16.42
CA GLN A 58 13.35 5.63 16.38
C GLN A 58 13.21 6.22 16.34
N THR A 59 12.85 6.11 16.60
CA THR A 59 12.89 6.77 16.75
C THR A 59 12.82 7.33 16.80
N VAL A 60 12.49 7.22 17.04
CA VAL A 60 12.63 7.83 17.23
C VAL A 60 12.69 8.23 17.30
N SER A 61 12.32 8.11 17.42
CA SER A 61 12.53 8.59 17.49
C SER A 61 12.66 8.76 17.47
N GLY A 62 12.28 8.56 17.57
CA GLY A 62 12.56 8.77 17.56
C GLY A 62 12.67 8.79 17.60
#